data_5b8fdbd57041e0e6db7fa83455500bf2
#
_entry.id   5b8fdbd57041e0e6db7fa83455500bf2
#
_cell.length_a   1.000
_cell.length_b   1.000
_cell.length_c   1.000
_cell.angle_alpha   90.00
_cell.angle_beta   90.00
_cell.angle_gamma   90.00
#
_symmetry.space_group_name_H-M   'P 1'
#
loop_
_entity.id
_entity.type
_entity.pdbx_description
1 polymer ?
#
loop_
_entity_poly.entity_id
_entity_poly.type
_entity_poly.pdbx_seq_one_letter_code
_entity_poly.pdbx_strand_id
1 'polypeptide(L)'
;MAPPRSFLKSGHLPTLLPSFLYFDFCFAVWVLNGAMAPFISEAYQLSAAQKGFMISVPILAGALMRFPLGVLAQYIGRKNAAMVEMGLIMAALALGFFFIRSYDHVIAMGVLLGIAGASFGVALSLGSGWYPPQYKGLAMGIAGAGNSGTVLAVLLAPPLAQAYGWQTVYGLAGLCMLLPFTVMAVFAKEPPDHEKQSLREHIACLFEKDGWAFSLLYVVTFGGFIGLASFLPTYFHDQFGVSKVQAGQLTMLAAVMGSGLRVAGGYLADRLGGIHTLTGVLILVAATLVACG
;
A
#
# COMPACT_ATOMS: atom_id res chain seq x y z
N MET A 1 2.13 -40.88 -4.77
CA MET A 1 2.09 -39.41 -4.73
C MET A 1 3.31 -38.92 -4.00
N ALA A 2 4.11 -38.02 -4.59
CA ALA A 2 5.21 -37.39 -3.87
C ALA A 2 4.67 -36.55 -2.69
N PRO A 3 5.34 -36.53 -1.53
CA PRO A 3 4.87 -35.72 -0.40
C PRO A 3 4.74 -34.25 -0.81
N PRO A 4 3.73 -33.53 -0.31
CA PRO A 4 3.55 -32.13 -0.65
C PRO A 4 4.82 -31.34 -0.27
N ARG A 5 5.40 -30.64 -1.24
CA ARG A 5 6.56 -29.78 -0.99
C ARG A 5 6.17 -28.69 0.02
N SER A 6 7.04 -28.39 0.97
CA SER A 6 6.79 -27.28 1.89
C SER A 6 6.65 -25.95 1.13
N PHE A 7 5.93 -24.97 1.69
CA PHE A 7 5.75 -23.63 1.11
C PHE A 7 7.04 -23.02 0.54
N LEU A 8 8.13 -23.07 1.30
CA LEU A 8 9.44 -22.52 0.90
C LEU A 8 10.04 -23.17 -0.36
N LYS A 9 9.65 -24.41 -0.67
CA LYS A 9 10.15 -25.19 -1.82
C LYS A 9 9.14 -25.24 -2.97
N SER A 10 7.94 -24.68 -2.79
CA SER A 10 6.83 -24.80 -3.77
C SER A 10 6.72 -23.60 -4.70
N GLY A 11 7.44 -22.51 -4.43
CA GLY A 11 7.44 -21.28 -5.24
C GLY A 11 8.83 -20.65 -5.33
N HIS A 12 8.88 -19.38 -5.74
CA HIS A 12 10.13 -18.64 -5.89
C HIS A 12 10.24 -17.54 -4.82
N LEU A 13 10.74 -17.91 -3.64
CA LEU A 13 10.93 -16.99 -2.51
C LEU A 13 11.78 -15.75 -2.88
N PRO A 14 12.84 -15.86 -3.74
CA PRO A 14 13.59 -14.69 -4.22
C PRO A 14 12.78 -13.70 -5.07
N THR A 15 11.54 -14.00 -5.45
CA THR A 15 10.60 -13.05 -6.06
C THR A 15 9.54 -12.58 -5.07
N LEU A 16 9.09 -13.46 -4.16
CA LEU A 16 8.08 -13.10 -3.17
C LEU A 16 8.57 -12.01 -2.21
N LEU A 17 9.80 -12.11 -1.70
CA LEU A 17 10.37 -11.13 -0.78
C LEU A 17 10.57 -9.75 -1.43
N PRO A 18 11.15 -9.60 -2.64
CA PRO A 18 11.15 -8.33 -3.36
C PRO A 18 9.76 -7.76 -3.63
N SER A 19 8.76 -8.61 -3.91
CA SER A 19 7.37 -8.17 -4.11
C SER A 19 6.77 -7.57 -2.83
N PHE A 20 7.05 -8.19 -1.69
CA PHE A 20 6.69 -7.64 -0.38
C PHE A 20 7.38 -6.29 -0.12
N LEU A 21 8.72 -6.22 -0.27
CA LEU A 21 9.48 -4.97 -0.05
C LEU A 21 9.04 -3.85 -1.00
N TYR A 22 8.81 -4.16 -2.25
CA TYR A 22 8.30 -3.21 -3.22
C TYR A 22 6.97 -2.59 -2.75
N PHE A 23 6.01 -3.44 -2.35
CA PHE A 23 4.73 -2.96 -1.87
C PHE A 23 4.86 -2.22 -0.54
N ASP A 24 5.71 -2.68 0.36
CA ASP A 24 5.93 -2.06 1.68
C ASP A 24 6.45 -0.62 1.55
N PHE A 25 7.48 -0.41 0.76
CA PHE A 25 8.04 0.92 0.54
C PHE A 25 7.14 1.83 -0.30
N CYS A 26 6.49 1.30 -1.35
CA CYS A 26 5.49 2.05 -2.09
C CYS A 26 4.33 2.48 -1.20
N PHE A 27 3.87 1.60 -0.31
CA PHE A 27 2.79 1.93 0.61
C PHE A 27 3.21 3.01 1.61
N ALA A 28 4.43 2.94 2.15
CA ALA A 28 4.99 3.99 3.01
C ALA A 28 4.96 5.36 2.31
N VAL A 29 5.39 5.42 1.06
CA VAL A 29 5.37 6.65 0.25
C VAL A 29 3.95 7.13 -0.01
N TRP A 30 3.02 6.22 -0.29
CA TRP A 30 1.62 6.56 -0.58
C TRP A 30 0.92 7.25 0.58
N VAL A 31 1.19 6.83 1.82
CA VAL A 31 0.58 7.43 3.03
C VAL A 31 1.40 8.57 3.64
N LEU A 32 2.50 8.97 3.00
CA LEU A 32 3.47 9.90 3.56
C LEU A 32 2.86 11.27 3.90
N ASN A 33 2.00 11.82 3.01
CA ASN A 33 1.30 13.08 3.29
C ASN A 33 0.38 12.97 4.51
N GLY A 34 -0.27 11.83 4.72
CA GLY A 34 -1.08 11.57 5.91
C GLY A 34 -0.24 11.53 7.18
N ALA A 35 0.91 10.83 7.16
CA ALA A 35 1.84 10.75 8.28
C ALA A 35 2.41 12.11 8.68
N MET A 36 2.64 12.99 7.69
CA MET A 36 3.17 14.35 7.90
C MET A 36 2.08 15.42 7.98
N ALA A 37 0.80 15.06 7.88
CA ALA A 37 -0.30 16.03 7.80
C ALA A 37 -0.31 17.08 8.93
N PRO A 38 -0.02 16.76 10.19
CA PRO A 38 0.07 17.78 11.25
C PRO A 38 1.18 18.82 11.00
N PHE A 39 2.32 18.43 10.43
CA PHE A 39 3.43 19.34 10.12
C PHE A 39 3.12 20.23 8.93
N ILE A 40 2.58 19.66 7.85
CA ILE A 40 2.21 20.40 6.63
C ILE A 40 1.07 21.37 6.93
N SER A 41 0.08 20.92 7.72
CA SER A 41 -1.05 21.74 8.13
C SER A 41 -0.64 22.97 8.92
N GLU A 42 0.30 22.83 9.84
CA GLU A 42 0.84 23.95 10.61
C GLU A 42 1.66 24.89 9.73
N ALA A 43 2.51 24.35 8.84
CA ALA A 43 3.36 25.15 7.96
C ALA A 43 2.57 26.07 7.01
N TYR A 44 1.41 25.62 6.54
CA TYR A 44 0.55 26.35 5.60
C TYR A 44 -0.76 26.86 6.22
N GLN A 45 -0.96 26.72 7.54
CA GLN A 45 -2.16 27.16 8.27
C GLN A 45 -3.46 26.63 7.61
N LEU A 46 -3.48 25.31 7.32
CA LEU A 46 -4.57 24.70 6.57
C LEU A 46 -5.86 24.62 7.36
N SER A 47 -6.98 24.99 6.73
CA SER A 47 -8.32 24.70 7.23
C SER A 47 -8.56 23.17 7.30
N ALA A 48 -9.57 22.73 8.06
CA ALA A 48 -9.95 21.32 8.15
C ALA A 48 -10.28 20.71 6.77
N ALA A 49 -10.94 21.47 5.89
CA ALA A 49 -11.26 21.05 4.54
C ALA A 49 -10.01 20.86 3.67
N GLN A 50 -9.08 21.82 3.72
CA GLN A 50 -7.80 21.72 2.99
C GLN A 50 -6.94 20.55 3.48
N LYS A 51 -6.88 20.33 4.80
CA LYS A 51 -6.20 19.19 5.42
C LYS A 51 -6.80 17.86 4.93
N GLY A 52 -8.11 17.74 4.99
CA GLY A 52 -8.83 16.55 4.50
C GLY A 52 -8.60 16.29 3.01
N PHE A 53 -8.64 17.34 2.18
CA PHE A 53 -8.38 17.24 0.75
C PHE A 53 -6.93 16.78 0.47
N MET A 54 -5.95 17.39 1.12
CA MET A 54 -4.53 17.04 1.02
C MET A 54 -4.25 15.55 1.32
N ILE A 55 -4.89 15.00 2.35
CA ILE A 55 -4.73 13.60 2.74
C ILE A 55 -5.44 12.68 1.73
N SER A 56 -6.57 13.12 1.18
CA SER A 56 -7.40 12.30 0.27
C SER A 56 -6.84 12.21 -1.17
N VAL A 57 -6.15 13.24 -1.65
CA VAL A 57 -5.63 13.32 -3.01
C VAL A 57 -4.70 12.14 -3.37
N PRO A 58 -3.69 11.77 -2.56
CA PRO A 58 -2.86 10.59 -2.86
C PRO A 58 -3.66 9.30 -2.93
N ILE A 59 -4.68 9.15 -2.05
CA ILE A 59 -5.53 7.96 -2.00
C ILE A 59 -6.31 7.80 -3.30
N LEU A 60 -6.97 8.88 -3.74
CA LEU A 60 -7.74 8.90 -4.98
C LEU A 60 -6.85 8.69 -6.21
N ALA A 61 -5.73 9.40 -6.29
CA ALA A 61 -4.77 9.24 -7.38
C ALA A 61 -4.23 7.79 -7.45
N GLY A 62 -3.93 7.17 -6.30
CA GLY A 62 -3.50 5.79 -6.23
C GLY A 62 -4.57 4.81 -6.72
N ALA A 63 -5.82 5.03 -6.39
CA ALA A 63 -6.92 4.21 -6.89
C ALA A 63 -7.02 4.27 -8.42
N LEU A 64 -6.89 5.47 -9.00
CA LEU A 64 -6.93 5.68 -10.45
C LEU A 64 -5.72 5.09 -11.17
N MET A 65 -4.51 5.20 -10.59
CA MET A 65 -3.28 4.71 -11.19
C MET A 65 -3.15 3.18 -11.23
N ARG A 66 -3.97 2.43 -10.47
CA ARG A 66 -3.99 0.96 -10.50
C ARG A 66 -4.30 0.39 -11.87
N PHE A 67 -5.24 1.01 -12.58
CA PHE A 67 -5.61 0.55 -13.92
C PHE A 67 -4.47 0.74 -14.92
N PRO A 68 -3.89 1.94 -15.14
CA PRO A 68 -2.73 2.12 -16.02
C PRO A 68 -1.56 1.21 -15.69
N LEU A 69 -1.22 1.05 -14.40
CA LEU A 69 -0.11 0.19 -13.99
C LEU A 69 -0.41 -1.30 -14.26
N GLY A 70 -1.64 -1.74 -14.01
CA GLY A 70 -2.07 -3.10 -14.32
C GLY A 70 -1.98 -3.41 -15.81
N VAL A 71 -2.41 -2.47 -16.66
CA VAL A 71 -2.27 -2.56 -18.12
C VAL A 71 -0.80 -2.59 -18.51
N LEU A 72 0.03 -1.68 -17.99
CA LEU A 72 1.46 -1.65 -18.27
C LEU A 72 2.13 -3.01 -17.94
N ALA A 73 1.77 -3.60 -16.79
CA ALA A 73 2.30 -4.90 -16.38
C ALA A 73 1.97 -6.05 -17.35
N GLN A 74 0.86 -5.96 -18.09
CA GLN A 74 0.52 -6.93 -19.14
C GLN A 74 1.47 -6.82 -20.36
N TYR A 75 1.90 -5.61 -20.71
CA TYR A 75 2.74 -5.39 -21.90
C TYR A 75 4.22 -5.62 -21.64
N ILE A 76 4.74 -5.12 -20.52
CA ILE A 76 6.19 -5.16 -20.24
C ILE A 76 6.58 -6.17 -19.16
N GLY A 77 5.61 -6.89 -18.57
CA GLY A 77 5.79 -7.79 -17.43
C GLY A 77 5.68 -7.09 -16.09
N ARG A 78 5.32 -7.86 -15.06
CA ARG A 78 5.06 -7.36 -13.70
C ARG A 78 6.31 -6.79 -13.03
N LYS A 79 7.46 -7.47 -13.19
CA LYS A 79 8.75 -7.00 -12.68
C LYS A 79 9.12 -5.64 -13.30
N ASN A 80 9.07 -5.52 -14.63
CA ASN A 80 9.45 -4.29 -15.31
C ASN A 80 8.47 -3.14 -14.96
N ALA A 81 7.17 -3.42 -14.85
CA ALA A 81 6.19 -2.43 -14.43
C ALA A 81 6.48 -1.91 -13.01
N ALA A 82 6.82 -2.80 -12.07
CA ALA A 82 7.24 -2.41 -10.71
C ALA A 82 8.51 -1.54 -10.73
N MET A 83 9.49 -1.88 -11.59
CA MET A 83 10.72 -1.09 -11.74
C MET A 83 10.44 0.32 -12.28
N VAL A 84 9.58 0.43 -13.31
CA VAL A 84 9.18 1.72 -13.89
C VAL A 84 8.44 2.55 -12.84
N GLU A 85 7.50 1.95 -12.13
CA GLU A 85 6.75 2.62 -11.06
C GLU A 85 7.69 3.17 -9.97
N MET A 86 8.58 2.34 -9.43
CA MET A 86 9.56 2.80 -8.42
C MET A 86 10.46 3.92 -8.94
N GLY A 87 10.87 3.87 -10.22
CA GLY A 87 11.63 4.94 -10.86
C GLY A 87 10.86 6.27 -10.89
N LEU A 88 9.58 6.22 -11.28
CA LEU A 88 8.70 7.39 -11.27
C LEU A 88 8.47 7.94 -9.85
N ILE A 89 8.30 7.06 -8.86
CA ILE A 89 8.17 7.45 -7.45
C ILE A 89 9.43 8.15 -6.95
N MET A 90 10.63 7.62 -7.25
CA MET A 90 11.90 8.27 -6.86
C MET A 90 12.04 9.66 -7.49
N ALA A 91 11.67 9.80 -8.78
CA ALA A 91 11.66 11.10 -9.42
C ALA A 91 10.66 12.07 -8.78
N ALA A 92 9.45 11.60 -8.46
CA ALA A 92 8.44 12.40 -7.77
C ALA A 92 8.92 12.85 -6.37
N LEU A 93 9.55 11.95 -5.61
CA LEU A 93 10.09 12.26 -4.28
C LEU A 93 11.24 13.28 -4.34
N ALA A 94 12.09 13.19 -5.36
CA ALA A 94 13.13 14.20 -5.61
C ALA A 94 12.50 15.57 -5.94
N LEU A 95 11.47 15.61 -6.80
CA LEU A 95 10.72 16.84 -7.06
C LEU A 95 10.09 17.40 -5.78
N GLY A 96 9.52 16.55 -4.93
CA GLY A 96 8.97 16.93 -3.64
C GLY A 96 10.01 17.60 -2.73
N PHE A 97 11.20 17.03 -2.65
CA PHE A 97 12.29 17.57 -1.84
C PHE A 97 12.75 18.96 -2.31
N PHE A 98 12.92 19.15 -3.62
CA PHE A 98 13.50 20.38 -4.15
C PHE A 98 12.50 21.52 -4.40
N PHE A 99 11.24 21.21 -4.73
CA PHE A 99 10.34 22.19 -5.33
C PHE A 99 9.06 22.51 -4.53
N ILE A 100 8.75 21.79 -3.44
CA ILE A 100 7.55 22.11 -2.65
C ILE A 100 7.74 23.42 -1.88
N ARG A 101 6.92 24.45 -2.23
CA ARG A 101 6.96 25.78 -1.61
C ARG A 101 5.57 26.35 -1.32
N SER A 102 4.49 25.68 -1.71
CA SER A 102 3.12 26.11 -1.51
C SER A 102 2.19 24.95 -1.26
N TYR A 103 0.98 25.22 -0.80
CA TYR A 103 -0.07 24.20 -0.66
C TYR A 103 -0.39 23.51 -1.98
N ASP A 104 -0.47 24.25 -3.09
CA ASP A 104 -0.75 23.67 -4.42
C ASP A 104 0.35 22.70 -4.85
N HIS A 105 1.60 22.97 -4.51
CA HIS A 105 2.69 22.01 -4.75
C HIS A 105 2.53 20.75 -3.90
N VAL A 106 2.01 20.84 -2.66
CA VAL A 106 1.71 19.68 -1.82
C VAL A 106 0.58 18.85 -2.44
N ILE A 107 -0.44 19.47 -3.00
CA ILE A 107 -1.53 18.78 -3.71
C ILE A 107 -1.00 18.10 -4.96
N ALA A 108 -0.21 18.80 -5.79
CA ALA A 108 0.43 18.19 -6.97
C ALA A 108 1.32 17.01 -6.59
N MET A 109 2.10 17.15 -5.50
CA MET A 109 2.90 16.06 -4.94
C MET A 109 2.02 14.90 -4.49
N GLY A 110 0.85 15.17 -3.90
CA GLY A 110 -0.14 14.15 -3.52
C GLY A 110 -0.58 13.30 -4.72
N VAL A 111 -0.80 13.92 -5.88
CA VAL A 111 -1.12 13.19 -7.12
C VAL A 111 0.06 12.29 -7.53
N LEU A 112 1.30 12.77 -7.48
CA LEU A 112 2.48 11.99 -7.81
C LEU A 112 2.72 10.85 -6.83
N LEU A 113 2.51 11.06 -5.51
CA LEU A 113 2.57 10.00 -4.51
C LEU A 113 1.50 8.92 -4.74
N GLY A 114 0.39 9.28 -5.38
CA GLY A 114 -0.63 8.33 -5.79
C GLY A 114 -0.10 7.23 -6.73
N ILE A 115 0.94 7.48 -7.51
CA ILE A 115 1.58 6.44 -8.35
C ILE A 115 1.97 5.25 -7.47
N ALA A 116 2.54 5.49 -6.29
CA ALA A 116 2.93 4.44 -5.35
C ALA A 116 1.74 3.60 -4.83
N GLY A 117 0.53 4.17 -4.80
CA GLY A 117 -0.70 3.46 -4.42
C GLY A 117 -1.18 2.43 -5.43
N ALA A 118 -0.62 2.41 -6.63
CA ALA A 118 -0.96 1.44 -7.67
C ALA A 118 -0.26 0.08 -7.49
N SER A 119 0.84 0.03 -6.73
CA SER A 119 1.75 -1.10 -6.55
C SER A 119 1.10 -2.42 -6.12
N PHE A 120 -0.02 -2.38 -5.38
CA PHE A 120 -0.65 -3.54 -4.75
C PHE A 120 -0.92 -4.71 -5.71
N GLY A 121 -1.59 -4.45 -6.84
CA GLY A 121 -1.97 -5.49 -7.80
C GLY A 121 -0.76 -6.17 -8.43
N VAL A 122 0.25 -5.38 -8.77
CA VAL A 122 1.51 -5.87 -9.36
C VAL A 122 2.29 -6.68 -8.34
N ALA A 123 2.41 -6.21 -7.09
CA ALA A 123 3.13 -6.91 -6.03
C ALA A 123 2.51 -8.28 -5.72
N LEU A 124 1.17 -8.33 -5.57
CA LEU A 124 0.46 -9.58 -5.31
C LEU A 124 0.63 -10.58 -6.45
N SER A 125 0.40 -10.14 -7.68
CA SER A 125 0.47 -11.01 -8.85
C SER A 125 1.91 -11.47 -9.14
N LEU A 126 2.92 -10.61 -8.94
CA LEU A 126 4.32 -10.96 -9.10
C LEU A 126 4.77 -12.00 -8.07
N GLY A 127 4.45 -11.77 -6.79
CA GLY A 127 4.85 -12.65 -5.68
C GLY A 127 4.12 -14.00 -5.70
N SER A 128 2.79 -13.99 -5.89
CA SER A 128 1.96 -15.20 -5.82
C SER A 128 1.95 -16.03 -7.09
N GLY A 129 2.30 -15.47 -8.24
CA GLY A 129 2.29 -16.18 -9.54
C GLY A 129 3.27 -17.34 -9.65
N TRP A 130 4.21 -17.45 -8.70
CA TRP A 130 5.12 -18.58 -8.58
C TRP A 130 4.59 -19.74 -7.73
N TYR A 131 3.47 -19.55 -7.02
CA TYR A 131 2.96 -20.52 -6.04
C TYR A 131 1.76 -21.29 -6.56
N PRO A 132 1.70 -22.61 -6.29
CA PRO A 132 0.56 -23.43 -6.66
C PRO A 132 -0.69 -23.05 -5.84
N PRO A 133 -1.90 -23.44 -6.28
CA PRO A 133 -3.17 -23.01 -5.68
C PRO A 133 -3.25 -23.20 -4.16
N GLN A 134 -2.71 -24.30 -3.61
CA GLN A 134 -2.75 -24.60 -2.17
C GLN A 134 -1.92 -23.66 -1.29
N TYR A 135 -1.04 -22.86 -1.88
CA TYR A 135 -0.18 -21.89 -1.17
C TYR A 135 -0.36 -20.47 -1.68
N LYS A 136 -1.28 -20.26 -2.62
CA LYS A 136 -1.46 -18.95 -3.27
C LYS A 136 -1.99 -17.90 -2.29
N GLY A 137 -2.91 -18.28 -1.38
CA GLY A 137 -3.45 -17.41 -0.35
C GLY A 137 -2.36 -16.94 0.62
N LEU A 138 -1.52 -17.85 1.11
CA LEU A 138 -0.39 -17.49 1.98
C LEU A 138 0.62 -16.59 1.25
N ALA A 139 0.97 -16.87 0.00
CA ALA A 139 1.88 -16.04 -0.79
C ALA A 139 1.30 -14.64 -1.02
N MET A 140 0.00 -14.53 -1.34
CA MET A 140 -0.72 -13.25 -1.45
C MET A 140 -0.79 -12.53 -0.10
N GLY A 141 -0.97 -13.25 1.01
CA GLY A 141 -0.94 -12.70 2.36
C GLY A 141 0.41 -12.08 2.70
N ILE A 142 1.51 -12.78 2.39
CA ILE A 142 2.88 -12.28 2.60
C ILE A 142 3.15 -11.06 1.72
N ALA A 143 2.91 -11.13 0.42
CA ALA A 143 3.09 -9.99 -0.47
C ALA A 143 2.20 -8.80 -0.06
N GLY A 144 0.93 -9.09 0.31
CA GLY A 144 -0.04 -8.09 0.74
C GLY A 144 0.25 -7.47 2.10
N ALA A 145 1.02 -8.15 2.96
CA ALA A 145 1.48 -7.60 4.24
C ALA A 145 2.39 -6.37 4.06
N GLY A 146 2.86 -6.07 2.83
CA GLY A 146 3.57 -4.84 2.49
C GLY A 146 2.79 -3.54 2.79
N ASN A 147 1.49 -3.61 3.11
CA ASN A 147 0.81 -2.46 3.72
C ASN A 147 1.37 -2.09 5.11
N SER A 148 2.27 -2.90 5.68
CA SER A 148 3.12 -2.55 6.83
C SER A 148 4.00 -1.32 6.58
N GLY A 149 4.19 -0.91 5.32
CA GLY A 149 4.81 0.37 4.96
C GLY A 149 4.18 1.59 5.66
N THR A 150 2.89 1.50 6.04
CA THR A 150 2.28 2.49 6.94
C THR A 150 3.09 2.64 8.24
N VAL A 151 3.56 1.53 8.81
CA VAL A 151 4.37 1.54 10.05
C VAL A 151 5.65 2.34 9.82
N LEU A 152 6.32 2.12 8.69
CA LEU A 152 7.52 2.89 8.33
C LEU A 152 7.21 4.38 8.22
N ALA A 153 6.13 4.74 7.53
CA ALA A 153 5.75 6.13 7.35
C ALA A 153 5.42 6.82 8.68
N VAL A 154 4.50 6.26 9.48
CA VAL A 154 4.01 6.93 10.70
C VAL A 154 5.02 6.89 11.87
N LEU A 155 5.95 5.93 11.85
CA LEU A 155 7.01 5.83 12.86
C LEU A 155 8.19 6.75 12.53
N LEU A 156 8.60 6.81 11.26
CA LEU A 156 9.83 7.50 10.85
C LEU A 156 9.59 8.92 10.36
N ALA A 157 8.51 9.19 9.60
CA ALA A 157 8.31 10.49 9.01
C ALA A 157 8.09 11.61 10.05
N PRO A 158 7.27 11.47 11.12
CA PRO A 158 7.11 12.54 12.10
C PRO A 158 8.39 12.95 12.82
N PRO A 159 9.22 12.06 13.40
CA PRO A 159 10.47 12.48 14.04
C PRO A 159 11.48 13.05 13.05
N LEU A 160 11.55 12.53 11.82
CA LEU A 160 12.39 13.11 10.76
C LEU A 160 11.91 14.51 10.33
N ALA A 161 10.60 14.68 10.20
CA ALA A 161 10.00 15.99 9.91
C ALA A 161 10.25 17.01 11.01
N GLN A 162 10.22 16.58 12.27
CA GLN A 162 10.52 17.42 13.42
C GLN A 162 11.99 17.84 13.46
N ALA A 163 12.91 16.93 13.15
CA ALA A 163 14.35 17.16 13.24
C ALA A 163 14.92 17.94 12.04
N TYR A 164 14.46 17.64 10.82
CA TYR A 164 15.06 18.10 9.57
C TYR A 164 14.10 18.88 8.65
N GLY A 165 12.87 19.08 9.08
CA GLY A 165 11.81 19.66 8.26
C GLY A 165 11.10 18.58 7.39
N TRP A 166 9.79 18.78 7.20
CA TRP A 166 8.96 17.78 6.53
C TRP A 166 9.29 17.61 5.04
N GLN A 167 9.84 18.62 4.35
CA GLN A 167 10.29 18.48 2.95
C GLN A 167 11.46 17.51 2.82
N THR A 168 12.36 17.47 3.80
CA THR A 168 13.51 16.55 3.81
C THR A 168 13.07 15.09 3.86
N VAL A 169 11.89 14.80 4.42
CA VAL A 169 11.35 13.43 4.48
C VAL A 169 11.10 12.86 3.08
N TYR A 170 10.68 13.68 2.11
CA TYR A 170 10.53 13.20 0.72
C TYR A 170 11.88 12.77 0.13
N GLY A 171 12.94 13.55 0.32
CA GLY A 171 14.28 13.18 -0.15
C GLY A 171 14.79 11.89 0.49
N LEU A 172 14.64 11.75 1.81
CA LEU A 172 15.02 10.54 2.53
C LEU A 172 14.20 9.32 2.07
N ALA A 173 12.90 9.46 1.86
CA ALA A 173 12.05 8.40 1.32
C ALA A 173 12.50 7.99 -0.09
N GLY A 174 12.91 8.94 -0.93
CA GLY A 174 13.48 8.67 -2.25
C GLY A 174 14.76 7.85 -2.19
N LEU A 175 15.65 8.14 -1.25
CA LEU A 175 16.86 7.35 -1.01
C LEU A 175 16.53 5.94 -0.51
N CYS A 176 15.56 5.82 0.41
CA CYS A 176 15.12 4.52 0.91
C CYS A 176 14.52 3.64 -0.20
N MET A 177 13.87 4.22 -1.22
CA MET A 177 13.33 3.48 -2.37
C MET A 177 14.40 2.78 -3.21
N LEU A 178 15.67 3.17 -3.12
CA LEU A 178 16.77 2.47 -3.78
C LEU A 178 16.91 1.02 -3.29
N LEU A 179 16.55 0.74 -2.03
CA LEU A 179 16.61 -0.61 -1.48
C LEU A 179 15.65 -1.59 -2.20
N PRO A 180 14.32 -1.39 -2.19
CA PRO A 180 13.41 -2.29 -2.90
C PRO A 180 13.66 -2.29 -4.41
N PHE A 181 14.08 -1.18 -5.00
CA PHE A 181 14.46 -1.09 -6.42
C PHE A 181 15.60 -2.04 -6.75
N THR A 182 16.70 -1.98 -6.00
CA THR A 182 17.87 -2.82 -6.21
C THR A 182 17.56 -4.29 -5.94
N VAL A 183 16.85 -4.58 -4.85
CA VAL A 183 16.46 -5.96 -4.49
C VAL A 183 15.55 -6.55 -5.57
N MET A 184 14.59 -5.77 -6.10
CA MET A 184 13.72 -6.19 -7.21
C MET A 184 14.53 -6.46 -8.47
N ALA A 185 15.44 -5.57 -8.83
CA ALA A 185 16.27 -5.70 -10.04
C ALA A 185 17.09 -6.99 -10.02
N VAL A 186 17.73 -7.30 -8.89
CA VAL A 186 18.67 -8.40 -8.74
C VAL A 186 17.98 -9.76 -8.56
N PHE A 187 16.97 -9.84 -7.70
CA PHE A 187 16.44 -11.13 -7.24
C PHE A 187 15.10 -11.53 -7.86
N ALA A 188 14.26 -10.57 -8.26
CA ALA A 188 12.95 -10.90 -8.79
C ALA A 188 13.03 -11.43 -10.23
N LYS A 189 12.14 -12.38 -10.52
CA LYS A 189 11.93 -12.94 -11.87
C LYS A 189 10.46 -12.87 -12.23
N GLU A 190 10.17 -12.72 -13.52
CA GLU A 190 8.79 -12.77 -14.02
C GLU A 190 8.22 -14.17 -13.82
N PRO A 191 7.00 -14.30 -13.25
CA PRO A 191 6.37 -15.61 -13.05
C PRO A 191 5.97 -16.25 -14.38
N PRO A 192 5.93 -17.60 -14.42
CA PRO A 192 5.65 -18.36 -15.64
C PRO A 192 4.18 -18.26 -16.10
N ASP A 193 3.27 -17.78 -15.26
CA ASP A 193 1.83 -17.67 -15.53
C ASP A 193 1.44 -16.40 -16.30
N HIS A 194 2.37 -15.79 -17.03
CA HIS A 194 2.13 -14.56 -17.76
C HIS A 194 1.34 -14.82 -19.05
N GLU A 195 0.01 -14.81 -18.96
CA GLU A 195 -0.88 -14.74 -20.10
C GLU A 195 -1.22 -13.29 -20.41
N LYS A 196 -0.99 -12.86 -21.66
CA LYS A 196 -1.37 -11.54 -22.12
C LYS A 196 -2.88 -11.50 -22.33
N GLN A 197 -3.57 -10.73 -21.52
CA GLN A 197 -4.99 -10.47 -21.71
C GLN A 197 -5.21 -9.21 -22.55
N SER A 198 -6.25 -9.19 -23.36
CA SER A 198 -6.63 -7.99 -24.09
C SER A 198 -7.19 -6.93 -23.16
N LEU A 199 -7.09 -5.65 -23.54
CA LEU A 199 -7.67 -4.54 -22.77
C LEU A 199 -9.17 -4.75 -22.52
N ARG A 200 -9.90 -5.36 -23.50
CA ARG A 200 -11.30 -5.67 -23.38
C ARG A 200 -11.58 -6.69 -22.27
N GLU A 201 -10.76 -7.72 -22.15
CA GLU A 201 -10.86 -8.71 -21.07
C GLU A 201 -10.58 -8.10 -19.72
N HIS A 202 -9.62 -7.17 -19.63
CA HIS A 202 -9.32 -6.42 -18.40
C HIS A 202 -10.50 -5.58 -17.91
N ILE A 203 -11.26 -5.00 -18.83
CA ILE A 203 -12.43 -4.17 -18.50
C ILE A 203 -13.68 -5.03 -18.29
N ALA A 204 -13.71 -6.28 -18.76
CA ALA A 204 -14.86 -7.17 -18.68
C ALA A 204 -15.38 -7.35 -17.25
N CYS A 205 -14.48 -7.37 -16.25
CA CYS A 205 -14.86 -7.48 -14.84
C CYS A 205 -15.78 -6.34 -14.34
N LEU A 206 -15.77 -5.17 -14.98
CA LEU A 206 -16.66 -4.06 -14.64
C LEU A 206 -18.12 -4.32 -15.06
N PHE A 207 -18.35 -5.31 -15.91
CA PHE A 207 -19.68 -5.69 -16.37
C PHE A 207 -20.20 -6.96 -15.68
N GLU A 208 -19.41 -7.56 -14.79
CA GLU A 208 -19.77 -8.73 -14.03
C GLU A 208 -20.32 -8.37 -12.64
N LYS A 209 -21.41 -9.03 -12.21
CA LYS A 209 -22.02 -8.81 -10.90
C LYS A 209 -21.05 -9.12 -9.76
N ASP A 210 -20.29 -10.19 -9.89
CA ASP A 210 -19.30 -10.60 -8.90
C ASP A 210 -18.16 -9.57 -8.79
N GLY A 211 -17.76 -8.95 -9.91
CA GLY A 211 -16.80 -7.86 -9.92
C GLY A 211 -17.22 -6.67 -9.04
N TRP A 212 -18.50 -6.29 -9.08
CA TRP A 212 -19.05 -5.25 -8.22
C TRP A 212 -19.14 -5.67 -6.76
N ALA A 213 -19.56 -6.91 -6.49
CA ALA A 213 -19.63 -7.44 -5.12
C ALA A 213 -18.25 -7.43 -4.45
N PHE A 214 -17.22 -7.95 -5.14
CA PHE A 214 -15.85 -7.92 -4.64
C PHE A 214 -15.29 -6.51 -4.53
N SER A 215 -15.64 -5.60 -5.44
CA SER A 215 -15.23 -4.20 -5.36
C SER A 215 -15.80 -3.51 -4.12
N LEU A 216 -17.07 -3.73 -3.78
CA LEU A 216 -17.70 -3.20 -2.56
C LEU A 216 -17.04 -3.76 -1.29
N LEU A 217 -16.77 -5.07 -1.25
CA LEU A 217 -16.04 -5.68 -0.14
C LEU A 217 -14.63 -5.09 0.01
N TYR A 218 -13.98 -4.81 -1.11
CA TYR A 218 -12.65 -4.21 -1.12
C TYR A 218 -12.65 -2.75 -0.66
N VAL A 219 -13.69 -1.98 -1.00
CA VAL A 219 -13.87 -0.60 -0.48
C VAL A 219 -13.95 -0.62 1.05
N VAL A 220 -14.72 -1.55 1.64
CA VAL A 220 -14.84 -1.65 3.09
C VAL A 220 -13.54 -2.09 3.74
N THR A 221 -12.92 -3.14 3.24
CA THR A 221 -11.74 -3.75 3.87
C THR A 221 -10.48 -2.93 3.64
N PHE A 222 -10.07 -2.76 2.39
CA PHE A 222 -8.84 -2.04 2.06
C PHE A 222 -9.02 -0.52 2.08
N GLY A 223 -10.16 -0.02 1.57
CA GLY A 223 -10.49 1.40 1.64
C GLY A 223 -10.60 1.90 3.08
N GLY A 224 -11.25 1.13 3.96
CA GLY A 224 -11.27 1.42 5.40
C GLY A 224 -9.87 1.45 6.01
N PHE A 225 -9.02 0.47 5.69
CA PHE A 225 -7.63 0.46 6.19
C PHE A 225 -6.83 1.68 5.75
N ILE A 226 -6.84 2.02 4.44
CA ILE A 226 -6.07 3.16 3.94
C ILE A 226 -6.60 4.50 4.47
N GLY A 227 -7.92 4.62 4.61
CA GLY A 227 -8.55 5.80 5.23
C GLY A 227 -8.05 5.98 6.66
N LEU A 228 -8.18 4.97 7.51
CA LEU A 228 -7.69 5.03 8.89
C LEU A 228 -6.18 5.30 8.93
N ALA A 229 -5.37 4.57 8.18
CA ALA A 229 -3.92 4.74 8.15
C ALA A 229 -3.49 6.18 7.82
N SER A 230 -4.24 6.86 6.95
CA SER A 230 -3.92 8.21 6.50
C SER A 230 -4.46 9.31 7.43
N PHE A 231 -5.60 9.09 8.09
CA PHE A 231 -6.25 10.11 8.91
C PHE A 231 -5.97 9.99 10.42
N LEU A 232 -5.63 8.80 10.93
CA LEU A 232 -5.37 8.58 12.35
C LEU A 232 -4.30 9.51 12.96
N PRO A 233 -3.16 9.82 12.28
CA PRO A 233 -2.18 10.76 12.83
C PRO A 233 -2.79 12.14 13.12
N THR A 234 -3.59 12.65 12.19
CA THR A 234 -4.31 13.92 12.37
C THR A 234 -5.37 13.81 13.45
N TYR A 235 -6.15 12.73 13.46
CA TYR A 235 -7.19 12.49 14.44
C TYR A 235 -6.64 12.45 15.88
N PHE A 236 -5.58 11.68 16.11
CA PHE A 236 -4.95 11.62 17.44
C PHE A 236 -4.38 12.97 17.87
N HIS A 237 -3.74 13.68 16.94
CA HIS A 237 -3.19 14.99 17.25
C HIS A 237 -4.27 16.03 17.56
N ASP A 238 -5.27 16.16 16.71
CA ASP A 238 -6.28 17.21 16.79
C ASP A 238 -7.30 16.94 17.92
N GLN A 239 -7.69 15.65 18.12
CA GLN A 239 -8.74 15.29 19.08
C GLN A 239 -8.20 15.10 20.50
N PHE A 240 -7.03 14.53 20.66
CA PHE A 240 -6.45 14.20 21.97
C PHE A 240 -5.29 15.10 22.39
N GLY A 241 -4.85 16.03 21.54
CA GLY A 241 -3.77 16.96 21.85
C GLY A 241 -2.40 16.30 22.04
N VAL A 242 -2.23 15.05 21.61
CA VAL A 242 -0.94 14.35 21.69
C VAL A 242 0.07 14.97 20.71
N SER A 243 1.37 14.86 21.01
CA SER A 243 2.39 15.36 20.09
C SER A 243 2.30 14.67 18.71
N LYS A 244 2.77 15.36 17.66
CA LYS A 244 2.76 14.83 16.29
C LYS A 244 3.48 13.48 16.17
N VAL A 245 4.57 13.31 16.93
CA VAL A 245 5.32 12.05 17.00
C VAL A 245 4.52 10.95 17.71
N GLN A 246 3.89 11.27 18.84
CA GLN A 246 3.04 10.32 19.56
C GLN A 246 1.82 9.90 18.72
N ALA A 247 1.21 10.82 17.97
CA ALA A 247 0.12 10.51 17.05
C ALA A 247 0.55 9.46 15.99
N GLY A 248 1.77 9.59 15.45
CA GLY A 248 2.38 8.59 14.56
C GLY A 248 2.58 7.25 15.25
N GLN A 249 3.08 7.23 16.50
CA GLN A 249 3.28 5.99 17.28
C GLN A 249 1.97 5.26 17.58
N LEU A 250 0.90 5.98 17.91
CA LEU A 250 -0.42 5.39 18.12
C LEU A 250 -0.99 4.80 16.82
N THR A 251 -0.83 5.51 15.71
CA THR A 251 -1.24 5.01 14.38
C THR A 251 -0.44 3.76 13.99
N MET A 252 0.85 3.68 14.35
CA MET A 252 1.69 2.51 14.12
C MET A 252 1.08 1.24 14.73
N LEU A 253 0.54 1.29 15.94
CA LEU A 253 -0.07 0.12 16.58
C LEU A 253 -1.22 -0.45 15.74
N ALA A 254 -2.11 0.41 15.24
CA ALA A 254 -3.19 0.00 14.36
C ALA A 254 -2.67 -0.60 13.04
N ALA A 255 -1.63 0.01 12.45
CA ALA A 255 -1.04 -0.46 11.20
C ALA A 255 -0.34 -1.82 11.35
N VAL A 256 0.39 -2.06 12.45
CA VAL A 256 1.05 -3.34 12.74
C VAL A 256 0.01 -4.46 12.84
N MET A 257 -1.07 -4.23 13.59
CA MET A 257 -2.13 -5.23 13.73
C MET A 257 -2.83 -5.50 12.40
N GLY A 258 -3.19 -4.46 11.64
CA GLY A 258 -3.85 -4.61 10.35
C GLY A 258 -2.99 -5.32 9.30
N SER A 259 -1.68 -5.07 9.30
CA SER A 259 -0.73 -5.68 8.36
C SER A 259 -0.39 -7.12 8.74
N GLY A 260 -0.10 -7.36 10.01
CA GLY A 260 0.28 -8.69 10.50
C GLY A 260 -0.85 -9.72 10.35
N LEU A 261 -2.08 -9.32 10.62
CA LEU A 261 -3.25 -10.20 10.49
C LEU A 261 -3.55 -10.60 9.03
N ARG A 262 -3.01 -9.92 8.02
CA ARG A 262 -3.13 -10.36 6.62
C ARG A 262 -2.49 -11.71 6.34
N VAL A 263 -1.34 -11.98 6.94
CA VAL A 263 -0.65 -13.27 6.77
C VAL A 263 -1.49 -14.38 7.39
N ALA A 264 -2.02 -14.14 8.58
CA ALA A 264 -2.94 -15.08 9.24
C ALA A 264 -4.23 -15.28 8.42
N GLY A 265 -4.80 -14.21 7.88
CA GLY A 265 -5.98 -14.26 7.01
C GLY A 265 -5.75 -15.08 5.74
N GLY A 266 -4.60 -14.90 5.07
CA GLY A 266 -4.21 -15.68 3.91
C GLY A 266 -4.07 -17.17 4.21
N TYR A 267 -3.44 -17.51 5.34
CA TYR A 267 -3.31 -18.89 5.80
C TYR A 267 -4.67 -19.54 6.15
N LEU A 268 -5.55 -18.79 6.82
CA LEU A 268 -6.90 -19.26 7.14
C LEU A 268 -7.74 -19.47 5.88
N ALA A 269 -7.61 -18.56 4.91
CA ALA A 269 -8.32 -18.68 3.62
C ALA A 269 -7.92 -19.94 2.84
N ASP A 270 -6.65 -20.35 2.89
CA ASP A 270 -6.18 -21.58 2.28
C ASP A 270 -6.74 -22.84 2.97
N ARG A 271 -7.08 -22.77 4.27
CA ARG A 271 -7.57 -23.90 5.07
C ARG A 271 -9.09 -23.99 5.19
N LEU A 272 -9.74 -22.85 5.43
CA LEU A 272 -11.17 -22.77 5.71
C LEU A 272 -12.00 -22.36 4.49
N GLY A 273 -11.32 -21.94 3.43
CA GLY A 273 -11.93 -21.30 2.25
C GLY A 273 -12.10 -19.80 2.40
N GLY A 274 -11.91 -19.07 1.28
CA GLY A 274 -11.90 -17.61 1.26
C GLY A 274 -13.21 -16.97 1.72
N ILE A 275 -14.36 -17.53 1.32
CA ILE A 275 -15.68 -16.98 1.68
C ILE A 275 -15.93 -17.05 3.19
N HIS A 276 -15.69 -18.20 3.82
CA HIS A 276 -15.88 -18.37 5.26
C HIS A 276 -14.97 -17.46 6.07
N THR A 277 -13.70 -17.37 5.68
CA THR A 277 -12.72 -16.50 6.33
C THR A 277 -13.13 -15.03 6.20
N LEU A 278 -13.51 -14.58 5.00
CA LEU A 278 -13.93 -13.20 4.76
C LEU A 278 -15.19 -12.85 5.56
N THR A 279 -16.20 -13.73 5.56
CA THR A 279 -17.44 -13.51 6.32
C THR A 279 -17.16 -13.39 7.82
N GLY A 280 -16.34 -14.27 8.39
CA GLY A 280 -15.97 -14.21 9.80
C GLY A 280 -15.23 -12.90 10.15
N VAL A 281 -14.31 -12.46 9.32
CA VAL A 281 -13.58 -11.19 9.51
C VAL A 281 -14.51 -9.99 9.42
N LEU A 282 -15.45 -9.96 8.46
CA LEU A 282 -16.41 -8.85 8.33
C LEU A 282 -17.35 -8.75 9.54
N ILE A 283 -17.82 -9.89 10.07
CA ILE A 283 -18.63 -9.91 11.30
C ILE A 283 -17.81 -9.36 12.47
N LEU A 284 -16.55 -9.77 12.62
CA LEU A 284 -15.66 -9.27 13.67
C LEU A 284 -15.45 -7.77 13.57
N VAL A 285 -15.20 -7.25 12.36
CA VAL A 285 -15.04 -5.80 12.10
C VAL A 285 -16.31 -5.05 12.47
N ALA A 286 -17.48 -5.54 12.05
CA ALA A 286 -18.76 -4.91 12.39
C ALA A 286 -18.98 -4.86 13.92
N ALA A 287 -18.71 -5.97 14.61
CA ALA A 287 -18.85 -6.04 16.07
C ALA A 287 -17.89 -5.09 16.80
N THR A 288 -16.63 -5.00 16.35
CA THR A 288 -15.64 -4.09 16.94
C THR A 288 -15.98 -2.63 16.69
N LEU A 289 -16.48 -2.26 15.51
CA LEU A 289 -16.92 -0.89 15.22
C LEU A 289 -18.10 -0.49 16.10
N VAL A 290 -19.08 -1.37 16.31
CA VAL A 290 -20.20 -1.12 17.23
C VAL A 290 -19.72 -0.98 18.68
N ALA A 291 -18.69 -1.75 19.08
CA ALA A 291 -18.14 -1.65 20.43
C ALA A 291 -17.31 -0.38 20.69
N CYS A 292 -16.82 0.27 19.63
CA CYS A 292 -16.01 1.50 19.72
C CYS A 292 -16.83 2.79 19.60
N GLY A 293 -18.08 2.72 19.12
CA GLY A 293 -19.02 3.85 18.97
C GLY A 293 -20.00 3.91 20.12
#